data_81e004da6a2cc345cd88d5514f457d81
#
_entry.id   81e004da6a2cc345cd88d5514f457d81
#
_cell.length_a   1.000
_cell.length_b   1.000
_cell.length_c   1.000
_cell.angle_alpha   90.00
_cell.angle_beta   90.00
_cell.angle_gamma   90.00
#
_symmetry.space_group_name_H-M   'P 1'
#
loop_
_entity.id
_entity.type
_entity.pdbx_description
1 polymer ?
#
loop_
_entity_poly.entity_id
_entity_poly.type
_entity_poly.pdbx_seq_one_letter_code
_entity_poly.pdbx_strand_id
1 'polypeptide(L)'
;MSQIDLPTDFDFQQAGRQVLEIEREGLAQLDQYINEDFTHACETIFRCGGKVVVMGMGKSGHIGRKMAATFASTGTSAFFVHPGEAAHGDLGMVTPQDVVIALSNSGESNEILALIPVLKRQQVKLICITSRPESSMARAADIHLCVKVPKEACPLGLAPTSSTTAALVMGDALAVALDRKSVV
;
A
#
# COMPACT_ATOMS: atom_id res chain seq x y z
N MET A 1 -32.92 -16.03 -10.96
CA MET A 1 -32.29 -15.36 -9.81
C MET A 1 -33.39 -15.24 -8.76
N SER A 2 -33.31 -15.97 -7.63
CA SER A 2 -34.22 -15.82 -6.52
C SER A 2 -34.10 -14.40 -5.96
N GLN A 3 -35.23 -13.69 -5.86
CA GLN A 3 -35.29 -12.44 -5.11
C GLN A 3 -34.86 -12.73 -3.68
N ILE A 4 -33.78 -12.07 -3.24
CA ILE A 4 -33.38 -12.11 -1.83
C ILE A 4 -34.29 -11.07 -1.15
N ASP A 5 -35.28 -11.54 -0.36
CA ASP A 5 -36.09 -10.67 0.45
C ASP A 5 -35.22 -10.07 1.57
N LEU A 6 -35.12 -8.76 1.60
CA LEU A 6 -34.46 -8.04 2.68
C LEU A 6 -35.31 -8.20 3.96
N PRO A 7 -34.66 -8.39 5.13
CA PRO A 7 -35.36 -8.30 6.41
C PRO A 7 -36.08 -6.93 6.47
N THR A 8 -37.33 -6.93 6.86
CA THR A 8 -38.17 -5.70 6.92
C THR A 8 -37.62 -4.62 7.83
N ASP A 9 -36.70 -4.97 8.73
CA ASP A 9 -36.13 -4.10 9.76
C ASP A 9 -34.63 -3.80 9.55
N PHE A 10 -34.06 -4.05 8.36
CA PHE A 10 -32.66 -3.80 8.10
C PHE A 10 -32.37 -2.30 7.93
N ASP A 11 -31.62 -1.73 8.86
CA ASP A 11 -31.20 -0.31 8.86
C ASP A 11 -29.90 -0.11 8.06
N PHE A 12 -30.04 0.25 6.78
CA PHE A 12 -28.91 0.58 5.89
C PHE A 12 -28.09 1.78 6.39
N GLN A 13 -28.73 2.77 7.01
CA GLN A 13 -28.01 3.95 7.50
C GLN A 13 -27.13 3.58 8.69
N GLN A 14 -27.63 2.78 9.62
CA GLN A 14 -26.85 2.29 10.74
C GLN A 14 -25.68 1.42 10.26
N ALA A 15 -25.92 0.50 9.32
CA ALA A 15 -24.86 -0.32 8.74
C ALA A 15 -23.77 0.52 8.08
N GLY A 16 -24.13 1.55 7.31
CA GLY A 16 -23.17 2.47 6.71
C GLY A 16 -22.37 3.27 7.75
N ARG A 17 -23.03 3.75 8.81
CA ARG A 17 -22.34 4.46 9.91
C ARG A 17 -21.36 3.57 10.65
N GLN A 18 -21.68 2.27 10.84
CA GLN A 18 -20.78 1.31 11.45
C GLN A 18 -19.50 1.12 10.62
N VAL A 19 -19.60 1.08 9.29
CA VAL A 19 -18.43 1.01 8.41
C VAL A 19 -17.53 2.22 8.61
N LEU A 20 -18.10 3.43 8.58
CA LEU A 20 -17.34 4.68 8.79
C LEU A 20 -16.65 4.71 10.15
N GLU A 21 -17.30 4.23 11.21
CA GLU A 21 -16.71 4.17 12.55
C GLU A 21 -15.52 3.22 12.58
N ILE A 22 -15.68 2.00 12.04
CA ILE A 22 -14.61 1.00 12.01
C ILE A 22 -13.41 1.51 11.21
N GLU A 23 -13.62 2.12 10.06
CA GLU A 23 -12.53 2.67 9.25
C GLU A 23 -11.85 3.86 9.94
N ARG A 24 -12.63 4.72 10.62
CA ARG A 24 -12.08 5.83 11.41
C ARG A 24 -11.18 5.34 12.55
N GLU A 25 -11.61 4.30 13.28
CA GLU A 25 -10.79 3.65 14.31
C GLU A 25 -9.49 3.06 13.71
N GLY A 26 -9.59 2.44 12.54
CA GLY A 26 -8.42 1.93 11.81
C GLY A 26 -7.43 3.04 11.43
N LEU A 27 -7.93 4.14 10.91
CA LEU A 27 -7.10 5.29 10.53
C LEU A 27 -6.46 5.97 11.74
N ALA A 28 -7.18 6.09 12.87
CA ALA A 28 -6.62 6.67 14.09
C ALA A 28 -5.39 5.91 14.62
N GLN A 29 -5.25 4.62 14.26
CA GLN A 29 -4.08 3.84 14.65
C GLN A 29 -2.87 4.07 13.73
N LEU A 30 -3.02 4.71 12.57
CA LEU A 30 -1.89 4.95 11.67
C LEU A 30 -0.87 5.93 12.26
N ASP A 31 -1.30 6.82 13.15
CA ASP A 31 -0.43 7.83 13.76
C ASP A 31 0.81 7.19 14.41
N GLN A 32 0.66 6.05 15.08
CA GLN A 32 1.79 5.33 15.70
C GLN A 32 2.82 4.80 14.69
N TYR A 33 2.46 4.70 13.40
CA TYR A 33 3.33 4.21 12.33
C TYR A 33 3.96 5.35 11.51
N ILE A 34 3.63 6.60 11.82
CA ILE A 34 4.36 7.78 11.32
C ILE A 34 5.57 8.00 12.25
N ASN A 35 6.58 7.18 12.07
CA ASN A 35 7.75 7.06 12.93
C ASN A 35 9.05 7.20 12.11
N GLU A 36 10.18 6.73 12.64
CA GLU A 36 11.48 6.78 11.95
C GLU A 36 11.48 6.03 10.62
N ASP A 37 10.79 4.89 10.52
CA ASP A 37 10.68 4.15 9.25
C ASP A 37 9.94 4.96 8.18
N PHE A 38 8.91 5.71 8.57
CA PHE A 38 8.23 6.64 7.67
C PHE A 38 9.19 7.75 7.20
N THR A 39 9.98 8.30 8.10
CA THR A 39 11.01 9.31 7.75
C THR A 39 12.03 8.73 6.78
N HIS A 40 12.54 7.54 7.06
CA HIS A 40 13.50 6.84 6.20
C HIS A 40 12.90 6.53 4.81
N ALA A 41 11.62 6.17 4.75
CA ALA A 41 10.92 5.96 3.47
C ALA A 41 10.85 7.27 2.67
N CYS A 42 10.44 8.37 3.29
CA CYS A 42 10.42 9.69 2.65
C CYS A 42 11.81 10.09 2.15
N GLU A 43 12.85 9.94 2.97
CA GLU A 43 14.22 10.28 2.57
C GLU A 43 14.72 9.40 1.41
N THR A 44 14.39 8.10 1.42
CA THR A 44 14.76 7.17 0.37
C THR A 44 14.10 7.57 -0.95
N ILE A 45 12.81 7.89 -0.93
CA ILE A 45 12.08 8.35 -2.11
C ILE A 45 12.60 9.72 -2.57
N PHE A 46 12.87 10.63 -1.66
CA PHE A 46 13.39 11.97 -1.98
C PHE A 46 14.75 11.94 -2.67
N ARG A 47 15.63 11.00 -2.26
CA ARG A 47 16.95 10.79 -2.86
C ARG A 47 16.93 9.89 -4.10
N CYS A 48 15.76 9.38 -4.49
CA CYS A 48 15.60 8.52 -5.67
C CYS A 48 16.00 9.28 -6.94
N GLY A 49 17.02 8.77 -7.64
CA GLY A 49 17.48 9.32 -8.92
C GLY A 49 16.62 8.88 -10.11
N GLY A 50 15.75 7.89 -9.91
CA GLY A 50 14.85 7.32 -10.91
C GLY A 50 13.39 7.63 -10.62
N LYS A 51 12.57 6.59 -10.55
CA LYS A 51 11.12 6.66 -10.35
C LYS A 51 10.69 5.82 -9.16
N VAL A 52 9.54 6.14 -8.60
CA VAL A 52 8.85 5.27 -7.64
C VAL A 52 8.00 4.26 -8.41
N VAL A 53 8.31 2.99 -8.26
CA VAL A 53 7.58 1.89 -8.89
C VAL A 53 6.68 1.24 -7.84
N VAL A 54 5.37 1.36 -8.00
CA VAL A 54 4.41 0.81 -7.05
C VAL A 54 3.90 -0.54 -7.54
N MET A 55 3.87 -1.55 -6.66
CA MET A 55 3.43 -2.91 -6.95
C MET A 55 2.38 -3.39 -5.94
N GLY A 56 1.42 -4.20 -6.38
CA GLY A 56 0.43 -4.81 -5.50
C GLY A 56 -0.53 -5.72 -6.29
N MET A 57 -1.08 -6.74 -5.61
CA MET A 57 -2.04 -7.68 -6.18
C MET A 57 -3.48 -7.33 -5.78
N GLY A 58 -4.45 -7.64 -6.64
CA GLY A 58 -5.87 -7.50 -6.35
C GLY A 58 -6.26 -6.11 -5.82
N LYS A 59 -6.88 -6.04 -4.64
CA LYS A 59 -7.28 -4.76 -4.01
C LYS A 59 -6.07 -3.88 -3.70
N SER A 60 -4.96 -4.46 -3.22
CA SER A 60 -3.71 -3.72 -3.02
C SER A 60 -3.16 -3.15 -4.33
N GLY A 61 -3.38 -3.82 -5.46
CA GLY A 61 -3.02 -3.30 -6.78
C GLY A 61 -3.83 -2.06 -7.18
N HIS A 62 -5.14 -2.03 -6.87
CA HIS A 62 -5.96 -0.83 -7.11
C HIS A 62 -5.49 0.35 -6.25
N ILE A 63 -5.18 0.11 -4.98
CA ILE A 63 -4.59 1.11 -4.08
C ILE A 63 -3.23 1.57 -4.60
N GLY A 64 -2.36 0.65 -5.03
CA GLY A 64 -1.06 0.96 -5.60
C GLY A 64 -1.13 1.83 -6.85
N ARG A 65 -2.10 1.59 -7.74
CA ARG A 65 -2.33 2.47 -8.90
C ARG A 65 -2.70 3.89 -8.49
N LYS A 66 -3.60 4.03 -7.50
CA LYS A 66 -3.96 5.36 -6.96
C LYS A 66 -2.76 6.02 -6.30
N MET A 67 -1.98 5.29 -5.52
CA MET A 67 -0.77 5.79 -4.88
C MET A 67 0.25 6.32 -5.91
N ALA A 68 0.54 5.56 -6.96
CA ALA A 68 1.42 6.00 -8.04
C ALA A 68 0.91 7.28 -8.72
N ALA A 69 -0.41 7.39 -8.97
CA ALA A 69 -1.02 8.59 -9.53
C ALA A 69 -0.91 9.79 -8.58
N THR A 70 -1.05 9.59 -7.26
CA THR A 70 -0.87 10.66 -6.27
C THR A 70 0.57 11.16 -6.26
N PHE A 71 1.58 10.28 -6.19
CA PHE A 71 2.99 10.66 -6.30
C PHE A 71 3.26 11.49 -7.55
N ALA A 72 2.78 11.04 -8.71
CA ALA A 72 2.96 11.77 -9.96
C ALA A 72 2.31 13.16 -9.93
N SER A 73 1.14 13.29 -9.28
CA SER A 73 0.42 14.57 -9.14
C SER A 73 1.09 15.54 -8.16
N THR A 74 1.86 15.03 -7.20
CA THR A 74 2.62 15.82 -6.21
C THR A 74 4.09 16.02 -6.60
N GLY A 75 4.45 15.74 -7.87
CA GLY A 75 5.79 16.03 -8.41
C GLY A 75 6.81 14.89 -8.27
N THR A 76 6.45 13.77 -7.62
CA THR A 76 7.31 12.58 -7.56
C THR A 76 7.00 11.66 -8.74
N SER A 77 7.96 11.46 -9.66
CA SER A 77 7.78 10.58 -10.81
C SER A 77 7.49 9.14 -10.35
N ALA A 78 6.31 8.60 -10.70
CA ALA A 78 5.90 7.29 -10.26
C ALA A 78 5.01 6.58 -11.28
N PHE A 79 5.02 5.24 -11.26
CA PHE A 79 4.12 4.41 -12.05
C PHE A 79 3.83 3.09 -11.33
N PHE A 80 2.77 2.43 -11.76
CA PHE A 80 2.35 1.14 -11.21
C PHE A 80 2.77 0.01 -12.15
N VAL A 81 3.31 -1.07 -11.58
CA VAL A 81 3.58 -2.34 -12.29
C VAL A 81 2.82 -3.46 -11.59
N HIS A 82 2.04 -4.22 -12.35
CA HIS A 82 1.37 -5.40 -11.81
C HIS A 82 2.39 -6.52 -11.59
N PRO A 83 2.47 -7.16 -10.40
CA PRO A 83 3.46 -8.19 -10.12
C PRO A 83 3.45 -9.37 -11.11
N GLY A 84 2.27 -9.76 -11.60
CA GLY A 84 2.14 -10.77 -12.64
C GLY A 84 2.82 -10.36 -13.94
N GLU A 85 2.63 -9.13 -14.41
CA GLU A 85 3.28 -8.61 -15.62
C GLU A 85 4.79 -8.44 -15.42
N ALA A 86 5.21 -7.99 -14.21
CA ALA A 86 6.62 -7.91 -13.84
C ALA A 86 7.33 -9.26 -13.99
N ALA A 87 6.68 -10.36 -13.60
CA ALA A 87 7.23 -11.71 -13.74
C ALA A 87 7.37 -12.15 -15.21
N HIS A 88 6.64 -11.52 -16.13
CA HIS A 88 6.63 -11.82 -17.56
C HIS A 88 7.40 -10.81 -18.43
N GLY A 89 8.15 -9.91 -17.82
CA GLY A 89 9.07 -9.00 -18.55
C GLY A 89 9.05 -7.55 -18.10
N ASP A 90 7.93 -7.04 -17.56
CA ASP A 90 7.81 -5.63 -17.17
C ASP A 90 8.78 -5.23 -16.03
N LEU A 91 9.35 -6.21 -15.30
CA LEU A 91 10.42 -5.95 -14.36
C LEU A 91 11.66 -5.31 -15.04
N GLY A 92 11.82 -5.49 -16.35
CA GLY A 92 12.84 -4.80 -17.15
C GLY A 92 12.70 -3.28 -17.21
N MET A 93 11.54 -2.73 -16.83
CA MET A 93 11.35 -1.27 -16.70
C MET A 93 11.94 -0.70 -15.40
N VAL A 94 12.28 -1.56 -14.44
CA VAL A 94 12.83 -1.18 -13.14
C VAL A 94 14.34 -1.13 -13.22
N THR A 95 14.92 -0.02 -12.78
CA THR A 95 16.37 0.25 -12.81
C THR A 95 16.93 0.37 -11.40
N PRO A 96 18.25 0.24 -11.23
CA PRO A 96 18.89 0.42 -9.92
C PRO A 96 18.69 1.80 -9.27
N GLN A 97 18.30 2.81 -10.05
CA GLN A 97 18.04 4.16 -9.58
C GLN A 97 16.62 4.33 -9.03
N ASP A 98 15.74 3.35 -9.25
CA ASP A 98 14.34 3.39 -8.83
C ASP A 98 14.17 2.94 -7.37
N VAL A 99 13.04 3.30 -6.80
CA VAL A 99 12.55 2.79 -5.51
C VAL A 99 11.27 2.00 -5.77
N VAL A 100 11.21 0.77 -5.28
CA VAL A 100 10.00 -0.05 -5.36
C VAL A 100 9.20 0.06 -4.06
N ILE A 101 7.91 0.35 -4.16
CA ILE A 101 6.94 0.27 -3.05
C ILE A 101 6.03 -0.92 -3.32
N ALA A 102 6.11 -1.96 -2.50
CA ALA A 102 5.30 -3.18 -2.63
C ALA A 102 4.21 -3.23 -1.55
N LEU A 103 2.94 -3.36 -1.98
CA LEU A 103 1.78 -3.40 -1.11
C LEU A 103 1.21 -4.82 -0.99
N SER A 104 1.09 -5.31 0.24
CA SER A 104 0.39 -6.56 0.55
C SER A 104 -0.06 -6.55 2.01
N ASN A 105 -1.35 -6.65 2.29
CA ASN A 105 -1.84 -6.65 3.67
C ASN A 105 -1.21 -7.79 4.50
N SER A 106 -1.17 -9.01 3.97
CA SER A 106 -0.55 -10.16 4.65
C SER A 106 0.99 -10.12 4.63
N GLY A 107 1.59 -9.43 3.64
CA GLY A 107 3.02 -9.47 3.37
C GLY A 107 3.53 -10.84 2.87
N GLU A 108 2.62 -11.69 2.36
CA GLU A 108 2.90 -13.05 1.90
C GLU A 108 2.38 -13.28 0.45
N SER A 109 2.34 -12.23 -0.39
CA SER A 109 1.99 -12.38 -1.80
C SER A 109 3.10 -13.12 -2.54
N ASN A 110 2.80 -14.31 -3.04
CA ASN A 110 3.75 -15.15 -3.76
C ASN A 110 4.31 -14.47 -5.01
N GLU A 111 3.46 -13.71 -5.73
CA GLU A 111 3.84 -12.99 -6.93
C GLU A 111 4.88 -11.90 -6.63
N ILE A 112 4.73 -11.19 -5.51
CA ILE A 112 5.70 -10.17 -5.09
C ILE A 112 6.95 -10.84 -4.54
N LEU A 113 6.81 -11.87 -3.71
CA LEU A 113 7.94 -12.60 -3.12
C LEU A 113 8.85 -13.19 -4.20
N ALA A 114 8.30 -13.66 -5.32
CA ALA A 114 9.08 -14.17 -6.44
C ALA A 114 9.95 -13.09 -7.12
N LEU A 115 9.56 -11.81 -7.05
CA LEU A 115 10.30 -10.69 -7.65
C LEU A 115 11.43 -10.17 -6.74
N ILE A 116 11.30 -10.31 -5.42
CA ILE A 116 12.25 -9.75 -4.44
C ILE A 116 13.70 -10.16 -4.70
N PRO A 117 14.04 -11.44 -5.00
CA PRO A 117 15.43 -11.82 -5.27
C PRO A 117 16.03 -11.08 -6.48
N VAL A 118 15.20 -10.78 -7.49
CA VAL A 118 15.64 -10.04 -8.69
C VAL A 118 15.89 -8.56 -8.33
N LEU A 119 14.94 -7.92 -7.63
CA LEU A 119 15.07 -6.54 -7.15
C LEU A 119 16.32 -6.37 -6.27
N LYS A 120 16.56 -7.30 -5.35
CA LYS A 120 17.76 -7.30 -4.49
C LYS A 120 19.04 -7.41 -5.30
N ARG A 121 19.09 -8.31 -6.29
CA ARG A 121 20.26 -8.47 -7.18
C ARG A 121 20.52 -7.23 -8.01
N GLN A 122 19.48 -6.51 -8.40
CA GLN A 122 19.58 -5.22 -9.09
C GLN A 122 19.90 -4.05 -8.14
N GLN A 123 19.99 -4.29 -6.82
CA GLN A 123 20.23 -3.27 -5.79
C GLN A 123 19.15 -2.18 -5.73
N VAL A 124 17.95 -2.48 -6.18
CA VAL A 124 16.78 -1.59 -6.09
C VAL A 124 16.34 -1.49 -4.64
N LYS A 125 16.10 -0.28 -4.15
CA LYS A 125 15.56 -0.05 -2.81
C LYS A 125 14.11 -0.50 -2.73
N LEU A 126 13.79 -1.34 -1.73
CA LEU A 126 12.48 -1.93 -1.53
C LEU A 126 11.83 -1.42 -0.24
N ILE A 127 10.70 -0.74 -0.38
CA ILE A 127 9.82 -0.34 0.71
C ILE A 127 8.61 -1.29 0.67
N CYS A 128 8.28 -1.95 1.78
CA CYS A 128 7.07 -2.78 1.85
C CYS A 128 6.04 -2.15 2.78
N ILE A 129 4.79 -2.10 2.33
CA ILE A 129 3.62 -1.66 3.13
C ILE A 129 2.79 -2.89 3.44
N THR A 130 2.78 -3.32 4.71
CA THR A 130 2.04 -4.52 5.16
C THR A 130 1.43 -4.31 6.55
N SER A 131 0.51 -5.19 6.97
CA SER A 131 0.00 -5.20 8.35
C SER A 131 0.82 -6.07 9.31
N ARG A 132 1.84 -6.80 8.80
CA ARG A 132 2.60 -7.81 9.55
C ARG A 132 4.10 -7.55 9.47
N PRO A 133 4.71 -7.00 10.53
CA PRO A 133 6.17 -6.78 10.57
C PRO A 133 7.00 -8.05 10.43
N GLU A 134 6.44 -9.19 10.86
CA GLU A 134 7.09 -10.51 10.78
C GLU A 134 6.91 -11.21 9.43
N SER A 135 6.20 -10.63 8.48
CA SER A 135 5.96 -11.24 7.16
C SER A 135 7.24 -11.36 6.33
N SER A 136 7.18 -12.25 5.35
CA SER A 136 8.30 -12.49 4.42
C SER A 136 8.68 -11.24 3.64
N MET A 137 7.68 -10.44 3.19
CA MET A 137 7.95 -9.18 2.51
C MET A 137 8.57 -8.13 3.45
N ALA A 138 8.06 -7.99 4.69
CA ALA A 138 8.60 -7.04 5.66
C ALA A 138 10.06 -7.34 6.00
N ARG A 139 10.38 -8.63 6.26
CA ARG A 139 11.77 -9.05 6.53
C ARG A 139 12.72 -8.87 5.35
N ALA A 140 12.20 -8.94 4.13
CA ALA A 140 13.00 -8.77 2.92
C ALA A 140 13.16 -7.30 2.50
N ALA A 141 12.33 -6.39 2.99
CA ALA A 141 12.37 -4.98 2.65
C ALA A 141 13.61 -4.27 3.21
N ASP A 142 14.03 -3.18 2.55
CA ASP A 142 14.99 -2.24 3.15
C ASP A 142 14.28 -1.37 4.19
N ILE A 143 12.98 -1.07 3.97
CA ILE A 143 12.13 -0.32 4.90
C ILE A 143 10.75 -0.96 4.93
N HIS A 144 10.20 -1.15 6.12
CA HIS A 144 8.84 -1.66 6.32
C HIS A 144 7.95 -0.59 6.95
N LEU A 145 6.83 -0.28 6.26
CA LEU A 145 5.78 0.59 6.78
C LEU A 145 4.59 -0.27 7.22
N CYS A 146 4.31 -0.28 8.51
CA CYS A 146 3.19 -1.01 9.07
C CYS A 146 1.89 -0.22 8.85
N VAL A 147 0.83 -0.91 8.40
CA VAL A 147 -0.53 -0.36 8.24
C VAL A 147 -1.56 -1.27 8.89
N LYS A 148 -1.21 -1.82 10.05
CA LYS A 148 -2.09 -2.73 10.76
C LYS A 148 -3.33 -1.99 11.27
N VAL A 149 -4.50 -2.56 11.00
CA VAL A 149 -5.81 -2.09 11.49
C VAL A 149 -6.42 -3.12 12.45
N PRO A 150 -7.30 -2.74 13.39
CA PRO A 150 -7.90 -3.66 14.34
C PRO A 150 -8.77 -4.71 13.68
N LYS A 151 -9.59 -4.30 12.72
CA LYS A 151 -10.54 -5.16 11.99
C LYS A 151 -10.93 -4.56 10.64
N GLU A 152 -11.42 -5.42 9.76
CA GLU A 152 -12.11 -4.99 8.55
C GLU A 152 -13.56 -4.59 8.87
N ALA A 153 -14.12 -3.66 8.08
CA ALA A 153 -15.53 -3.29 8.21
C ALA A 153 -16.47 -4.33 7.59
N CYS A 154 -15.96 -5.22 6.75
CA CYS A 154 -16.70 -6.36 6.22
C CYS A 154 -17.10 -7.31 7.36
N PRO A 155 -18.41 -7.61 7.58
CA PRO A 155 -18.87 -8.44 8.68
C PRO A 155 -18.26 -9.85 8.71
N LEU A 156 -17.93 -10.39 7.53
CA LEU A 156 -17.29 -11.70 7.39
C LEU A 156 -15.75 -11.62 7.38
N GLY A 157 -15.17 -10.42 7.46
CA GLY A 157 -13.72 -10.22 7.37
C GLY A 157 -13.07 -10.66 6.05
N LEU A 158 -13.87 -10.89 5.01
CA LEU A 158 -13.40 -11.40 3.71
C LEU A 158 -13.02 -10.28 2.74
N ALA A 159 -13.75 -9.18 2.75
CA ALA A 159 -13.49 -8.05 1.88
C ALA A 159 -12.53 -7.06 2.58
N PRO A 160 -11.37 -6.74 1.98
CA PRO A 160 -10.51 -5.70 2.50
C PRO A 160 -11.22 -4.34 2.37
N THR A 161 -11.30 -3.64 3.50
CA THR A 161 -11.94 -2.31 3.66
C THR A 161 -10.99 -1.39 4.44
N SER A 162 -10.98 -1.49 5.77
CA SER A 162 -10.12 -0.68 6.64
C SER A 162 -8.63 -0.84 6.29
N SER A 163 -8.17 -2.05 5.98
CA SER A 163 -6.79 -2.28 5.58
C SER A 163 -6.41 -1.59 4.27
N THR A 164 -7.32 -1.56 3.29
CA THR A 164 -7.08 -0.86 2.01
C THR A 164 -7.14 0.66 2.19
N THR A 165 -8.05 1.17 3.02
CA THR A 165 -8.14 2.58 3.38
C THR A 165 -6.86 3.03 4.12
N ALA A 166 -6.37 2.25 5.07
CA ALA A 166 -5.13 2.52 5.78
C ALA A 166 -3.90 2.57 4.84
N ALA A 167 -3.78 1.59 3.93
CA ALA A 167 -2.70 1.58 2.95
C ALA A 167 -2.77 2.79 2.00
N LEU A 168 -3.98 3.21 1.60
CA LEU A 168 -4.21 4.39 0.79
C LEU A 168 -3.75 5.66 1.50
N VAL A 169 -4.17 5.85 2.75
CA VAL A 169 -3.83 7.05 3.55
C VAL A 169 -2.32 7.09 3.85
N MET A 170 -1.68 5.96 4.11
CA MET A 170 -0.21 5.89 4.24
C MET A 170 0.49 6.36 2.95
N GLY A 171 0.00 5.96 1.79
CA GLY A 171 0.52 6.41 0.50
C GLY A 171 0.32 7.92 0.26
N ASP A 172 -0.83 8.46 0.65
CA ASP A 172 -1.10 9.89 0.56
C ASP A 172 -0.21 10.69 1.53
N ALA A 173 0.03 10.16 2.73
CA ALA A 173 0.94 10.77 3.69
C ALA A 173 2.38 10.86 3.15
N LEU A 174 2.90 9.79 2.53
CA LEU A 174 4.20 9.79 1.86
C LEU A 174 4.25 10.85 0.75
N ALA A 175 3.26 10.85 -0.15
CA ALA A 175 3.24 11.74 -1.30
C ALA A 175 3.17 13.22 -0.89
N VAL A 176 2.32 13.54 0.09
CA VAL A 176 2.16 14.93 0.58
C VAL A 176 3.36 15.39 1.41
N ALA A 177 3.97 14.50 2.21
CA ALA A 177 5.18 14.83 2.96
C ALA A 177 6.35 15.19 2.03
N LEU A 178 6.45 14.52 0.88
CA LEU A 178 7.45 14.81 -0.15
C LEU A 178 7.17 16.12 -0.90
N ASP A 179 5.90 16.43 -1.20
CA ASP A 179 5.50 17.65 -1.88
C ASP A 179 5.87 18.90 -1.07
N ARG A 180 5.54 18.93 0.22
CA ARG A 180 5.90 20.05 1.12
C ARG A 180 7.40 20.29 1.21
N LYS A 181 8.23 19.27 1.04
CA LYS A 181 9.68 19.40 1.04
C LYS A 181 10.23 19.96 -0.26
N SER A 182 9.48 19.80 -1.36
CA SER A 182 9.84 20.33 -2.69
C SER A 182 9.51 21.82 -2.85
N VAL A 183 8.65 22.35 -1.99
CA VAL A 183 8.14 23.75 -2.03
C VAL A 183 8.95 24.68 -1.13
N VAL A 184 9.86 24.13 -0.33
CA VAL A 184 10.79 24.86 0.54
C VAL A 184 12.18 24.86 -0.08
#